data_b23956808a0242300f8c86dcc19db236
#
_entry.id   b23956808a0242300f8c86dcc19db236
#
_cell.length_a   1.000
_cell.length_b   1.000
_cell.length_c   1.000
_cell.angle_alpha   90.00
_cell.angle_beta   90.00
_cell.angle_gamma   90.00
#
_symmetry.space_group_name_H-M   'P 1'
#
loop_
_entity.id
_entity.type
_entity.pdbx_description
1 polymer ?
#
loop_
_entity_poly.entity_id
_entity_poly.type
_entity_poly.pdbx_seq_one_letter_code
_entity_poly.pdbx_strand_id
1 'polypeptide(L)'
;MGRPRLPNNKKAYKGLSRRLAGYMLQVRNIYDRLNEKVASLVESVGYDGSTEFFFADFPEVKRDLLLLQRQFVGEMQTLIYSGTSVEWKNSNIFQDLVANKALKYYRAQVSGERFKHYFDSNSDQLKAFQARKDKGLNLSTKLWKQADIYKESLEATISTAIEKGMSATTLSKRISRYLKDWPSLQADYQERYAKATRCHDCEYNSIRLARNEISMAYRTAEQLRWQKFDFILGYKIKLSDSHPRYDICDDLAGDYPKDFKFRGWHPNCLCFTVPIVMSEEEYWSDNREDSPNNVIAPPDNFSKWVYDNSIKIQEAETRNTLPYWIKDNKALISQSIKIGYGDLSLNEITNKIKKSPNIITQDVFSRNGIYNESRSRLHDDIVKAYLGNAKVKSDYVYMLGGAPANGKSTLVDSGLLPHPKGALVIDPDKVKSMIPEYQKMITSGDKTLIAAAANFVHEESSLLGKRIQKEAFNRGVATIVDGVNDGSFEKVAEKVSKIREMSGKRIRADYVSLDTDLSLKLAQLRAEKTGRVVPESYIRSCNSEISKIIPKAVKNSVFDELYLWDTNINGTPRLILKMVDGELSIESRKLYESFLNKAKK
;
A
#
# COMPACT_ATOMS: atom_id res chain seq x y z
N MET A 1 17.93 43.14 -9.10
CA MET A 1 19.17 42.41 -8.75
C MET A 1 19.25 41.11 -9.52
N GLY A 2 20.40 40.83 -10.11
CA GLY A 2 20.53 39.74 -11.09
C GLY A 2 20.76 38.38 -10.43
N ARG A 3 20.28 37.33 -11.05
CA ARG A 3 20.59 35.92 -10.74
C ARG A 3 21.40 35.29 -11.89
N PRO A 4 22.22 34.26 -11.64
CA PRO A 4 22.98 33.61 -12.69
C PRO A 4 22.07 32.99 -13.76
N ARG A 5 22.40 33.23 -15.02
CA ARG A 5 21.75 32.54 -16.15
C ARG A 5 22.35 31.14 -16.26
N LEU A 6 21.72 30.17 -15.62
CA LEU A 6 22.13 28.78 -15.63
C LEU A 6 21.87 28.09 -16.97
N PRO A 7 22.49 26.93 -17.23
CA PRO A 7 22.14 26.06 -18.35
C PRO A 7 20.65 25.69 -18.33
N ASN A 8 20.07 25.48 -19.50
CA ASN A 8 18.63 25.25 -19.63
C ASN A 8 18.25 23.80 -19.26
N ASN A 9 17.69 23.61 -18.07
CA ASN A 9 17.22 22.32 -17.58
C ASN A 9 16.16 21.69 -18.50
N LYS A 10 15.21 22.46 -19.02
CA LYS A 10 14.20 21.95 -19.98
C LYS A 10 14.87 21.29 -21.20
N LYS A 11 15.94 21.90 -21.74
CA LYS A 11 16.71 21.33 -22.85
C LYS A 11 17.44 20.04 -22.43
N ALA A 12 18.02 20.00 -21.24
CA ALA A 12 18.68 18.82 -20.70
C ALA A 12 17.69 17.64 -20.54
N TYR A 13 16.51 17.89 -19.98
CA TYR A 13 15.45 16.86 -19.85
C TYR A 13 14.86 16.43 -21.20
N LYS A 14 14.76 17.34 -22.19
CA LYS A 14 14.41 16.96 -23.57
C LYS A 14 15.47 16.03 -24.18
N GLY A 15 16.75 16.27 -23.89
CA GLY A 15 17.85 15.36 -24.24
C GLY A 15 17.72 14.00 -23.55
N LEU A 16 17.45 13.97 -22.26
CA LEU A 16 17.15 12.74 -21.51
C LEU A 16 16.01 11.95 -22.15
N SER A 17 14.89 12.60 -22.45
CA SER A 17 13.72 11.94 -23.07
C SER A 17 14.05 11.27 -24.40
N ARG A 18 14.90 11.89 -25.23
CA ARG A 18 15.37 11.29 -26.50
C ARG A 18 16.24 10.05 -26.26
N ARG A 19 17.16 10.11 -25.30
CA ARG A 19 18.00 8.96 -24.96
C ARG A 19 17.18 7.83 -24.34
N LEU A 20 16.18 8.16 -23.51
CA LEU A 20 15.23 7.18 -22.99
C LEU A 20 14.48 6.47 -24.12
N ALA A 21 14.06 7.18 -25.17
CA ALA A 21 13.44 6.55 -26.35
C ALA A 21 14.39 5.54 -27.02
N GLY A 22 15.70 5.84 -27.10
CA GLY A 22 16.71 4.91 -27.59
C GLY A 22 16.83 3.64 -26.73
N TYR A 23 16.83 3.76 -25.42
CA TYR A 23 16.81 2.58 -24.51
C TYR A 23 15.52 1.76 -24.67
N MET A 24 14.37 2.40 -24.86
CA MET A 24 13.10 1.68 -25.11
C MET A 24 13.14 0.88 -26.41
N LEU A 25 13.76 1.42 -27.46
CA LEU A 25 13.97 0.69 -28.71
C LEU A 25 14.86 -0.55 -28.47
N GLN A 26 15.90 -0.43 -27.64
CA GLN A 26 16.74 -1.59 -27.30
C GLN A 26 15.96 -2.67 -26.54
N VAL A 27 15.05 -2.30 -25.63
CA VAL A 27 14.15 -3.27 -24.98
C VAL A 27 13.32 -4.01 -26.03
N ARG A 28 12.70 -3.31 -26.98
CA ARG A 28 11.94 -3.93 -28.08
C ARG A 28 12.79 -4.91 -28.88
N ASN A 29 14.00 -4.51 -29.25
CA ASN A 29 14.93 -5.39 -29.97
C ASN A 29 15.31 -6.65 -29.18
N ILE A 30 15.37 -6.58 -27.84
CA ILE A 30 15.54 -7.76 -27.00
C ILE A 30 14.37 -8.71 -27.16
N TYR A 31 13.13 -8.19 -27.05
CA TYR A 31 11.92 -9.00 -27.23
C TYR A 31 11.81 -9.60 -28.64
N ASP A 32 12.07 -8.83 -29.68
CA ASP A 32 12.00 -9.31 -31.06
C ASP A 32 12.96 -10.49 -31.30
N ARG A 33 14.23 -10.37 -30.84
CA ARG A 33 15.21 -11.49 -30.94
C ARG A 33 14.81 -12.73 -30.13
N LEU A 34 14.20 -12.53 -28.97
CA LEU A 34 13.75 -13.66 -28.14
C LEU A 34 12.53 -14.33 -28.75
N ASN A 35 11.58 -13.55 -29.28
CA ASN A 35 10.42 -14.09 -29.97
C ASN A 35 10.79 -14.94 -31.19
N GLU A 36 11.83 -14.54 -31.95
CA GLU A 36 12.37 -15.35 -33.05
C GLU A 36 12.92 -16.69 -32.58
N LYS A 37 13.68 -16.69 -31.47
CA LYS A 37 14.22 -17.93 -30.88
C LYS A 37 13.13 -18.83 -30.31
N VAL A 38 12.12 -18.27 -29.62
CA VAL A 38 10.98 -19.04 -29.12
C VAL A 38 10.20 -19.65 -30.27
N ALA A 39 10.02 -18.91 -31.36
CA ALA A 39 9.35 -19.42 -32.55
C ALA A 39 10.00 -20.69 -33.07
N SER A 40 11.34 -20.70 -33.14
CA SER A 40 12.10 -21.89 -33.55
C SER A 40 11.95 -23.08 -32.59
N LEU A 41 11.86 -22.82 -31.27
CA LEU A 41 11.60 -23.86 -30.27
C LEU A 41 10.20 -24.47 -30.43
N VAL A 42 9.17 -23.65 -30.68
CA VAL A 42 7.78 -24.12 -30.86
C VAL A 42 7.65 -25.03 -32.10
N GLU A 43 8.39 -24.73 -33.19
CA GLU A 43 8.41 -25.56 -34.38
C GLU A 43 8.94 -26.99 -34.11
N SER A 44 9.83 -27.16 -33.13
CA SER A 44 10.43 -28.46 -32.78
C SER A 44 9.53 -29.35 -31.91
N VAL A 45 8.44 -28.80 -31.32
CA VAL A 45 7.68 -29.49 -30.29
C VAL A 45 6.58 -30.43 -30.83
N GLY A 46 6.06 -30.19 -32.04
CA GLY A 46 5.00 -31.02 -32.63
C GLY A 46 3.66 -30.96 -31.89
N TYR A 47 3.37 -29.84 -31.21
CA TYR A 47 2.13 -29.63 -30.45
C TYR A 47 0.90 -29.57 -31.37
N ASP A 48 -0.16 -30.31 -31.03
CA ASP A 48 -1.34 -30.51 -31.86
C ASP A 48 -2.56 -29.63 -31.50
N GLY A 49 -2.48 -28.91 -30.37
CA GLY A 49 -3.57 -28.04 -29.90
C GLY A 49 -4.71 -28.76 -29.14
N SER A 50 -4.59 -30.06 -28.85
CA SER A 50 -5.62 -30.83 -28.15
C SER A 50 -5.87 -30.40 -26.71
N THR A 51 -4.86 -29.84 -26.05
CA THR A 51 -4.90 -29.34 -24.68
C THR A 51 -4.26 -27.95 -24.58
N GLU A 52 -4.32 -27.29 -23.40
CA GLU A 52 -3.57 -26.07 -23.16
C GLU A 52 -2.06 -26.34 -23.19
N PHE A 53 -1.29 -25.51 -23.91
CA PHE A 53 0.16 -25.65 -24.03
C PHE A 53 0.89 -25.17 -22.79
N PHE A 54 1.78 -26.01 -22.27
CA PHE A 54 2.74 -25.68 -21.24
C PHE A 54 4.13 -26.16 -21.63
N PHE A 55 5.15 -25.28 -21.54
CA PHE A 55 6.53 -25.69 -21.76
C PHE A 55 7.00 -26.81 -20.80
N ALA A 56 6.33 -26.92 -19.64
CA ALA A 56 6.63 -27.97 -18.67
C ALA A 56 6.36 -29.39 -19.20
N ASP A 57 5.43 -29.51 -20.16
CA ASP A 57 5.02 -30.78 -20.75
C ASP A 57 5.99 -31.28 -21.83
N PHE A 58 6.96 -30.43 -22.23
CA PHE A 58 7.96 -30.70 -23.27
C PHE A 58 9.38 -30.60 -22.69
N PRO A 59 9.91 -31.69 -22.07
CA PRO A 59 11.20 -31.65 -21.37
C PRO A 59 12.38 -31.24 -22.26
N GLU A 60 12.36 -31.54 -23.55
CA GLU A 60 13.37 -31.22 -24.54
C GLU A 60 13.56 -29.71 -24.74
N VAL A 61 12.49 -28.92 -24.66
CA VAL A 61 12.57 -27.46 -24.82
C VAL A 61 12.64 -26.70 -23.50
N LYS A 62 12.38 -27.37 -22.38
CA LYS A 62 12.41 -26.74 -21.06
C LYS A 62 13.78 -26.14 -20.72
N ARG A 63 14.86 -26.82 -21.08
CA ARG A 63 16.23 -26.34 -20.87
C ARG A 63 16.52 -25.09 -21.69
N ASP A 64 16.09 -25.09 -22.96
CA ASP A 64 16.35 -23.98 -23.87
C ASP A 64 15.51 -22.76 -23.48
N LEU A 65 14.28 -22.96 -23.01
CA LEU A 65 13.47 -21.90 -22.43
C LEU A 65 14.14 -21.24 -21.22
N LEU A 66 14.69 -22.03 -20.30
CA LEU A 66 15.44 -21.49 -19.15
C LEU A 66 16.66 -20.68 -19.59
N LEU A 67 17.34 -21.11 -20.65
CA LEU A 67 18.45 -20.34 -21.23
C LEU A 67 17.96 -19.01 -21.81
N LEU A 68 16.82 -19.00 -22.51
CA LEU A 68 16.21 -17.78 -23.03
C LEU A 68 15.76 -16.82 -21.91
N GLN A 69 15.16 -17.33 -20.83
CA GLN A 69 14.82 -16.50 -19.67
C GLN A 69 16.08 -15.89 -19.03
N ARG A 70 17.15 -16.66 -18.87
CA ARG A 70 18.45 -16.15 -18.37
C ARG A 70 19.03 -15.11 -19.29
N GLN A 71 18.98 -15.33 -20.60
CA GLN A 71 19.45 -14.38 -21.60
C GLN A 71 18.64 -13.08 -21.51
N PHE A 72 17.32 -13.15 -21.45
CA PHE A 72 16.44 -11.98 -21.27
C PHE A 72 16.83 -11.19 -20.03
N VAL A 73 16.92 -11.84 -18.86
CA VAL A 73 17.29 -11.19 -17.61
C VAL A 73 18.67 -10.54 -17.70
N GLY A 74 19.66 -11.23 -18.27
CA GLY A 74 21.03 -10.72 -18.45
C GLY A 74 21.09 -9.50 -19.37
N GLU A 75 20.45 -9.55 -20.52
CA GLU A 75 20.42 -8.44 -21.50
C GLU A 75 19.68 -7.22 -20.91
N MET A 76 18.52 -7.42 -20.29
CA MET A 76 17.76 -6.35 -19.63
C MET A 76 18.52 -5.74 -18.45
N GLN A 77 19.19 -6.56 -17.65
CA GLN A 77 20.00 -6.07 -16.54
C GLN A 77 21.19 -5.24 -17.02
N THR A 78 21.89 -5.71 -18.05
CA THR A 78 22.99 -4.99 -18.68
C THR A 78 22.53 -3.64 -19.25
N LEU A 79 21.41 -3.64 -19.97
CA LEU A 79 20.81 -2.42 -20.53
C LEU A 79 20.48 -1.40 -19.43
N ILE A 80 19.82 -1.84 -18.36
CA ILE A 80 19.39 -0.94 -17.28
C ILE A 80 20.60 -0.44 -16.49
N TYR A 81 21.57 -1.29 -16.15
CA TYR A 81 22.77 -0.85 -15.41
C TYR A 81 23.63 0.09 -16.24
N SER A 82 23.86 -0.20 -17.53
CA SER A 82 24.60 0.72 -18.40
C SER A 82 23.84 2.03 -18.61
N GLY A 83 22.53 1.97 -18.85
CA GLY A 83 21.68 3.14 -19.00
C GLY A 83 21.66 4.02 -17.75
N THR A 84 21.53 3.42 -16.55
CA THR A 84 21.59 4.18 -15.28
C THR A 84 22.95 4.83 -15.08
N SER A 85 24.05 4.16 -15.43
CA SER A 85 25.41 4.69 -15.30
C SER A 85 25.65 5.85 -16.28
N VAL A 86 25.22 5.70 -17.53
CA VAL A 86 25.34 6.74 -18.57
C VAL A 86 24.53 7.98 -18.19
N GLU A 87 23.27 7.80 -17.75
CA GLU A 87 22.43 8.94 -17.42
C GLU A 87 22.83 9.61 -16.10
N TRP A 88 23.39 8.87 -15.14
CA TRP A 88 24.04 9.44 -13.96
C TRP A 88 25.21 10.33 -14.34
N LYS A 89 26.08 9.86 -15.24
CA LYS A 89 27.22 10.64 -15.77
C LYS A 89 26.74 11.88 -16.51
N ASN A 90 25.73 11.75 -17.39
CA ASN A 90 25.17 12.87 -18.14
C ASN A 90 24.61 13.95 -17.20
N SER A 91 23.91 13.53 -16.13
CA SER A 91 23.42 14.44 -15.10
C SER A 91 24.57 15.19 -14.43
N ASN A 92 25.62 14.47 -13.97
CA ASN A 92 26.78 15.10 -13.35
C ASN A 92 27.49 16.10 -14.26
N ILE A 93 27.71 15.75 -15.53
CA ILE A 93 28.31 16.68 -16.52
C ILE A 93 27.45 17.95 -16.65
N PHE A 94 26.13 17.81 -16.68
CA PHE A 94 25.25 18.98 -16.72
C PHE A 94 25.35 19.81 -15.43
N GLN A 95 25.44 19.17 -14.28
CA GLN A 95 25.59 19.88 -12.99
C GLN A 95 26.97 20.55 -12.85
N ASP A 96 28.03 20.03 -13.48
CA ASP A 96 29.32 20.71 -13.56
C ASP A 96 29.19 22.05 -14.33
N LEU A 97 28.42 22.05 -15.42
CA LEU A 97 28.13 23.30 -16.16
C LEU A 97 27.31 24.28 -15.33
N VAL A 98 26.34 23.79 -14.53
CA VAL A 98 25.54 24.60 -13.59
C VAL A 98 26.45 25.25 -12.55
N ALA A 99 27.30 24.45 -11.87
CA ALA A 99 28.24 24.93 -10.86
C ALA A 99 29.20 25.96 -11.42
N ASN A 100 29.86 25.65 -12.56
CA ASN A 100 30.83 26.56 -13.17
C ASN A 100 30.19 27.90 -13.58
N LYS A 101 28.98 27.90 -14.15
CA LYS A 101 28.28 29.15 -14.51
C LYS A 101 27.87 29.97 -13.28
N ALA A 102 27.38 29.31 -12.22
CA ALA A 102 27.03 29.98 -10.97
C ALA A 102 28.26 30.60 -10.31
N LEU A 103 29.34 29.83 -10.13
CA LEU A 103 30.59 30.30 -9.54
C LEU A 103 31.20 31.48 -10.32
N LYS A 104 31.20 31.38 -11.65
CA LYS A 104 31.66 32.49 -12.50
C LYS A 104 30.82 33.76 -12.33
N TYR A 105 29.52 33.64 -12.21
CA TYR A 105 28.60 34.76 -11.99
C TYR A 105 28.86 35.42 -10.65
N TYR A 106 28.96 34.63 -9.57
CA TYR A 106 29.24 35.11 -8.24
C TYR A 106 30.72 35.55 -8.05
N ARG A 107 31.59 35.38 -9.07
CA ARG A 107 33.04 35.61 -8.96
C ARG A 107 33.66 34.83 -7.79
N ALA A 108 33.07 33.65 -7.47
CA ALA A 108 33.49 32.79 -6.40
C ALA A 108 34.52 31.76 -6.85
N GLN A 109 35.51 31.49 -6.04
CA GLN A 109 36.47 30.41 -6.26
C GLN A 109 36.26 29.32 -5.22
N VAL A 110 36.30 28.07 -5.66
CA VAL A 110 36.23 26.89 -4.78
C VAL A 110 37.53 26.10 -4.94
N SER A 111 38.11 25.69 -3.83
CA SER A 111 39.37 24.93 -3.77
C SER A 111 39.28 23.85 -2.69
N GLY A 112 40.25 22.93 -2.66
CA GLY A 112 40.36 21.92 -1.61
C GLY A 112 39.11 21.05 -1.49
N GLU A 113 38.65 20.84 -0.25
CA GLU A 113 37.48 20.03 0.06
C GLU A 113 36.17 20.59 -0.52
N ARG A 114 36.03 21.93 -0.58
CA ARG A 114 34.84 22.54 -1.20
C ARG A 114 34.77 22.26 -2.71
N PHE A 115 35.91 22.23 -3.41
CA PHE A 115 35.97 21.84 -4.82
C PHE A 115 35.53 20.38 -5.00
N LYS A 116 36.09 19.46 -4.20
CA LYS A 116 35.68 18.04 -4.22
C LYS A 116 34.18 17.89 -3.96
N HIS A 117 33.65 18.61 -2.97
CA HIS A 117 32.23 18.58 -2.63
C HIS A 117 31.33 19.03 -3.79
N TYR A 118 31.69 20.13 -4.48
CA TYR A 118 30.93 20.65 -5.63
C TYR A 118 30.96 19.74 -6.85
N PHE A 119 32.09 19.11 -7.16
CA PHE A 119 32.32 18.33 -8.38
C PHE A 119 32.36 16.82 -8.18
N ASP A 120 31.88 16.35 -7.03
CA ASP A 120 31.77 14.92 -6.76
C ASP A 120 30.72 14.26 -7.67
N SER A 121 31.13 13.21 -8.36
CA SER A 121 30.28 12.42 -9.24
C SER A 121 29.31 11.50 -8.49
N ASN A 122 29.43 11.38 -7.17
CA ASN A 122 28.61 10.51 -6.31
C ASN A 122 28.61 9.05 -6.79
N SER A 123 29.77 8.49 -7.12
CA SER A 123 29.91 7.14 -7.69
C SER A 123 29.43 6.03 -6.75
N ASP A 124 29.65 6.18 -5.46
CA ASP A 124 29.19 5.19 -4.46
C ASP A 124 27.68 5.23 -4.28
N GLN A 125 27.08 6.41 -4.40
CA GLN A 125 25.64 6.56 -4.42
C GLN A 125 25.01 5.94 -5.68
N LEU A 126 25.68 5.95 -6.82
CA LEU A 126 25.25 5.21 -8.00
C LEU A 126 25.22 3.69 -7.73
N LYS A 127 26.29 3.14 -7.13
CA LYS A 127 26.33 1.72 -6.75
C LYS A 127 25.20 1.39 -5.79
N ALA A 128 24.99 2.21 -4.76
CA ALA A 128 23.88 2.05 -3.81
C ALA A 128 22.50 2.14 -4.49
N PHE A 129 22.35 3.08 -5.45
CA PHE A 129 21.13 3.20 -6.25
C PHE A 129 20.86 1.93 -7.08
N GLN A 130 21.86 1.37 -7.73
CA GLN A 130 21.74 0.15 -8.53
C GLN A 130 21.47 -1.11 -7.68
N ALA A 131 22.02 -1.16 -6.47
CA ALA A 131 21.85 -2.27 -5.52
C ALA A 131 20.56 -2.18 -4.68
N ARG A 132 19.82 -1.06 -4.74
CA ARG A 132 18.67 -0.81 -3.88
C ARG A 132 17.56 -1.84 -4.06
N LYS A 133 16.83 -2.08 -2.97
CA LYS A 133 15.58 -2.84 -3.01
C LYS A 133 14.38 -1.88 -3.00
N ASP A 134 13.39 -2.18 -3.80
CA ASP A 134 12.08 -1.52 -3.78
C ASP A 134 10.99 -2.55 -3.56
N LYS A 135 10.14 -2.34 -2.55
CA LYS A 135 9.14 -3.31 -2.11
C LYS A 135 9.75 -4.71 -1.81
N GLY A 136 10.97 -4.71 -1.25
CA GLY A 136 11.72 -5.92 -0.96
C GLY A 136 12.44 -6.57 -2.16
N LEU A 137 12.24 -6.08 -3.38
CA LEU A 137 12.76 -6.66 -4.61
C LEU A 137 13.92 -5.81 -5.16
N ASN A 138 15.04 -6.45 -5.50
CA ASN A 138 16.09 -5.83 -6.30
C ASN A 138 15.76 -5.89 -7.80
N LEU A 139 16.58 -5.26 -8.64
CA LEU A 139 16.38 -5.23 -10.09
C LEU A 139 16.33 -6.64 -10.69
N SER A 140 17.25 -7.51 -10.31
CA SER A 140 17.30 -8.89 -10.81
C SER A 140 16.01 -9.65 -10.51
N THR A 141 15.49 -9.57 -9.28
CA THR A 141 14.22 -10.23 -8.91
C THR A 141 13.03 -9.66 -9.71
N LYS A 142 13.02 -8.35 -9.97
CA LYS A 142 11.97 -7.73 -10.82
C LYS A 142 12.04 -8.25 -12.25
N LEU A 143 13.24 -8.42 -12.81
CA LEU A 143 13.45 -8.93 -14.16
C LEU A 143 13.09 -10.41 -14.28
N TRP A 144 13.41 -11.25 -13.28
CA TRP A 144 12.97 -12.64 -13.25
C TRP A 144 11.44 -12.76 -13.25
N LYS A 145 10.73 -11.92 -12.48
CA LYS A 145 9.26 -11.86 -12.55
C LYS A 145 8.75 -11.49 -13.93
N GLN A 146 9.42 -10.58 -14.66
CA GLN A 146 9.06 -10.25 -16.04
C GLN A 146 9.32 -11.43 -16.98
N ALA A 147 10.41 -12.18 -16.78
CA ALA A 147 10.72 -13.38 -17.56
C ALA A 147 9.66 -14.48 -17.37
N ASP A 148 9.16 -14.67 -16.14
CA ASP A 148 8.10 -15.63 -15.85
C ASP A 148 6.76 -15.22 -16.47
N ILE A 149 6.37 -13.94 -16.36
CA ILE A 149 5.19 -13.38 -17.01
C ILE A 149 5.27 -13.52 -18.54
N TYR A 150 6.45 -13.28 -19.12
CA TYR A 150 6.70 -13.46 -20.55
C TYR A 150 6.51 -14.93 -20.96
N LYS A 151 7.05 -15.88 -20.21
CA LYS A 151 6.83 -17.30 -20.41
C LYS A 151 5.35 -17.68 -20.42
N GLU A 152 4.58 -17.23 -19.40
CA GLU A 152 3.15 -17.48 -19.30
C GLU A 152 2.37 -16.89 -20.50
N SER A 153 2.74 -15.69 -20.96
CA SER A 153 2.12 -15.08 -22.13
C SER A 153 2.45 -15.81 -23.42
N LEU A 154 3.65 -16.39 -23.53
CA LEU A 154 4.02 -17.26 -24.66
C LEU A 154 3.17 -18.56 -24.67
N GLU A 155 3.03 -19.21 -23.53
CA GLU A 155 2.19 -20.43 -23.39
C GLU A 155 0.73 -20.16 -23.83
N ALA A 156 0.17 -19.04 -23.38
CA ALA A 156 -1.18 -18.61 -23.77
C ALA A 156 -1.27 -18.28 -25.28
N THR A 157 -0.25 -17.62 -25.84
CA THR A 157 -0.20 -17.30 -27.27
C THR A 157 -0.17 -18.55 -28.14
N ILE A 158 0.68 -19.52 -27.76
CA ILE A 158 0.84 -20.78 -28.50
C ILE A 158 -0.46 -21.58 -28.45
N SER A 159 -1.05 -21.74 -27.26
CA SER A 159 -2.33 -22.44 -27.06
C SER A 159 -3.44 -21.86 -27.94
N THR A 160 -3.63 -20.53 -27.90
CA THR A 160 -4.72 -19.85 -28.63
C THR A 160 -4.48 -19.87 -30.15
N ALA A 161 -3.24 -19.72 -30.60
CA ALA A 161 -2.95 -19.66 -32.03
C ALA A 161 -3.09 -21.02 -32.73
N ILE A 162 -2.65 -22.10 -32.10
CA ILE A 162 -2.78 -23.47 -32.64
C ILE A 162 -4.26 -23.87 -32.63
N GLU A 163 -5.01 -23.58 -31.57
CA GLU A 163 -6.44 -23.82 -31.49
C GLU A 163 -7.22 -23.13 -32.64
N LYS A 164 -6.80 -21.89 -33.01
CA LYS A 164 -7.36 -21.16 -34.17
C LYS A 164 -6.91 -21.71 -35.54
N GLY A 165 -6.27 -22.87 -35.59
CA GLY A 165 -5.80 -23.50 -36.82
C GLY A 165 -4.53 -22.87 -37.39
N MET A 166 -3.79 -22.09 -36.62
CA MET A 166 -2.54 -21.50 -37.05
C MET A 166 -1.42 -22.56 -36.95
N SER A 167 -0.75 -22.87 -38.06
CA SER A 167 0.39 -23.79 -38.02
C SER A 167 1.55 -23.21 -37.18
N ALA A 168 2.35 -24.10 -36.58
CA ALA A 168 3.55 -23.70 -35.84
C ALA A 168 4.47 -22.78 -36.67
N THR A 169 4.66 -23.08 -37.96
CA THR A 169 5.43 -22.25 -38.89
C THR A 169 4.82 -20.86 -39.09
N THR A 170 3.49 -20.73 -39.11
CA THR A 170 2.82 -19.44 -39.21
C THR A 170 2.92 -18.66 -37.91
N LEU A 171 2.77 -19.34 -36.78
CA LEU A 171 2.93 -18.76 -35.44
C LEU A 171 4.35 -18.24 -35.27
N SER A 172 5.38 -19.00 -35.63
CA SER A 172 6.79 -18.61 -35.53
C SER A 172 7.06 -17.25 -36.19
N LYS A 173 6.47 -17.02 -37.37
CA LYS A 173 6.57 -15.75 -38.12
C LYS A 173 5.75 -14.60 -37.53
N ARG A 174 4.74 -14.88 -36.71
CA ARG A 174 3.75 -13.89 -36.23
C ARG A 174 3.71 -13.72 -34.70
N ILE A 175 4.48 -14.52 -33.94
CA ILE A 175 4.42 -14.53 -32.47
C ILE A 175 4.57 -13.15 -31.86
N SER A 176 5.52 -12.36 -32.35
CA SER A 176 5.75 -11.00 -31.88
C SER A 176 4.54 -10.08 -32.10
N ARG A 177 3.86 -10.20 -33.24
CA ARG A 177 2.65 -9.43 -33.55
C ARG A 177 1.48 -9.86 -32.67
N TYR A 178 1.32 -11.16 -32.46
CA TYR A 178 0.23 -11.72 -31.66
C TYR A 178 0.38 -11.35 -30.20
N LEU A 179 1.60 -11.34 -29.66
CA LEU A 179 1.88 -10.86 -28.29
C LEU A 179 1.66 -9.35 -28.12
N LYS A 180 1.73 -8.55 -29.18
CA LYS A 180 1.42 -7.09 -29.12
C LYS A 180 -0.09 -6.81 -29.07
N ASP A 181 -0.92 -7.72 -29.53
CA ASP A 181 -2.39 -7.63 -29.45
C ASP A 181 -2.94 -8.46 -28.28
N TRP A 182 -2.35 -8.22 -27.11
CA TRP A 182 -2.70 -8.95 -25.89
C TRP A 182 -4.17 -8.84 -25.45
N PRO A 183 -4.95 -7.75 -25.68
CA PRO A 183 -6.37 -7.72 -25.36
C PRO A 183 -7.17 -8.76 -26.15
N SER A 184 -6.92 -8.88 -27.47
CA SER A 184 -7.55 -9.90 -28.31
C SER A 184 -7.12 -11.31 -27.90
N LEU A 185 -5.82 -11.52 -27.66
CA LEU A 185 -5.31 -12.78 -27.15
C LEU A 185 -5.95 -13.16 -25.81
N GLN A 186 -6.13 -12.19 -24.92
CA GLN A 186 -6.77 -12.40 -23.62
C GLN A 186 -8.21 -12.87 -23.77
N ALA A 187 -8.98 -12.23 -24.62
CA ALA A 187 -10.38 -12.58 -24.87
C ALA A 187 -10.50 -14.02 -25.41
N ASP A 188 -9.73 -14.34 -26.45
CA ASP A 188 -9.71 -15.66 -27.07
C ASP A 188 -9.28 -16.77 -26.10
N TYR A 189 -8.27 -16.49 -25.27
CA TYR A 189 -7.78 -17.44 -24.26
C TYR A 189 -8.84 -17.72 -23.18
N GLN A 190 -9.54 -16.69 -22.70
CA GLN A 190 -10.62 -16.84 -21.72
C GLN A 190 -11.81 -17.63 -22.28
N GLU A 191 -12.18 -17.38 -23.54
CA GLU A 191 -13.25 -18.10 -24.23
C GLU A 191 -12.93 -19.59 -24.29
N ARG A 192 -11.71 -19.97 -24.65
CA ARG A 192 -11.30 -21.37 -24.79
C ARG A 192 -11.14 -22.11 -23.47
N TYR A 193 -10.46 -21.50 -22.51
CA TYR A 193 -10.03 -22.20 -21.29
C TYR A 193 -10.82 -21.82 -20.04
N ALA A 194 -11.77 -20.89 -20.12
CA ALA A 194 -12.60 -20.41 -19.01
C ALA A 194 -11.80 -20.06 -17.73
N LYS A 195 -10.52 -19.63 -17.88
CA LYS A 195 -9.58 -19.35 -16.79
C LYS A 195 -9.25 -17.87 -16.70
N ALA A 196 -8.71 -17.47 -15.54
CA ALA A 196 -8.08 -16.16 -15.40
C ALA A 196 -6.97 -16.02 -16.45
N THR A 197 -6.88 -14.84 -17.01
CA THR A 197 -5.97 -14.55 -18.12
C THR A 197 -4.50 -14.71 -17.72
N ARG A 198 -3.73 -15.35 -18.58
CA ARG A 198 -2.26 -15.44 -18.52
C ARG A 198 -1.58 -14.44 -19.46
N CYS A 199 -2.39 -13.67 -20.21
CA CYS A 199 -1.90 -12.75 -21.22
C CYS A 199 -1.58 -11.39 -20.59
N HIS A 200 -0.37 -10.88 -20.83
CA HIS A 200 0.13 -9.63 -20.29
C HIS A 200 0.88 -8.83 -21.36
N ASP A 201 0.83 -7.51 -21.27
CA ASP A 201 1.70 -6.64 -22.06
C ASP A 201 3.12 -6.63 -21.46
N CYS A 202 3.87 -7.70 -21.76
CA CYS A 202 5.20 -7.93 -21.21
C CYS A 202 6.22 -6.91 -21.71
N GLU A 203 6.16 -6.56 -22.99
CA GLU A 203 7.06 -5.58 -23.60
C GLU A 203 6.86 -4.20 -22.94
N TYR A 204 5.61 -3.75 -22.83
CA TYR A 204 5.30 -2.48 -22.18
C TYR A 204 5.75 -2.45 -20.71
N ASN A 205 5.53 -3.51 -19.96
CA ASN A 205 5.94 -3.58 -18.57
C ASN A 205 7.47 -3.51 -18.41
N SER A 206 8.22 -4.17 -19.29
CA SER A 206 9.69 -4.12 -19.31
C SER A 206 10.21 -2.76 -19.76
N ILE A 207 9.59 -2.15 -20.77
CA ILE A 207 9.86 -0.76 -21.20
C ILE A 207 9.64 0.19 -20.02
N ARG A 208 8.51 0.08 -19.33
CA ARG A 208 8.19 0.92 -18.17
C ARG A 208 9.20 0.77 -17.06
N LEU A 209 9.63 -0.46 -16.75
CA LEU A 209 10.67 -0.71 -15.75
C LEU A 209 12.00 -0.06 -16.12
N ALA A 210 12.52 -0.33 -17.35
CA ALA A 210 13.80 0.20 -17.79
C ALA A 210 13.80 1.74 -17.83
N ARG A 211 12.77 2.34 -18.43
CA ARG A 211 12.63 3.80 -18.51
C ARG A 211 12.60 4.44 -17.12
N ASN A 212 11.84 3.86 -16.19
CA ASN A 212 11.74 4.40 -14.85
C ASN A 212 13.08 4.34 -14.11
N GLU A 213 13.77 3.19 -14.13
CA GLU A 213 15.07 3.02 -13.47
C GLU A 213 16.13 3.99 -14.00
N ILE A 214 16.23 4.14 -15.33
CA ILE A 214 17.21 5.01 -15.99
C ILE A 214 16.88 6.50 -15.75
N SER A 215 15.61 6.90 -15.85
CA SER A 215 15.17 8.27 -15.55
C SER A 215 15.40 8.66 -14.09
N MET A 216 15.13 7.74 -13.17
CA MET A 216 15.37 7.97 -11.73
C MET A 216 16.86 8.15 -11.42
N ALA A 217 17.76 7.44 -12.12
CA ALA A 217 19.19 7.59 -11.94
C ALA A 217 19.65 9.03 -12.28
N TYR A 218 19.21 9.58 -13.42
CA TYR A 218 19.49 10.96 -13.81
C TYR A 218 19.04 11.96 -12.74
N ARG A 219 17.78 11.84 -12.28
CA ARG A 219 17.19 12.75 -11.28
C ARG A 219 17.85 12.63 -9.91
N THR A 220 18.23 11.42 -9.51
CA THR A 220 18.94 11.19 -8.25
C THR A 220 20.33 11.84 -8.28
N ALA A 221 21.07 11.69 -9.38
CA ALA A 221 22.36 12.35 -9.54
C ALA A 221 22.24 13.88 -9.50
N GLU A 222 21.26 14.45 -10.20
CA GLU A 222 20.97 15.89 -10.18
C GLU A 222 20.71 16.39 -8.76
N GLN A 223 19.83 15.74 -8.03
CA GLN A 223 19.47 16.13 -6.67
C GLN A 223 20.66 16.05 -5.69
N LEU A 224 21.45 14.98 -5.75
CA LEU A 224 22.64 14.83 -4.92
C LEU A 224 23.65 15.97 -5.15
N ARG A 225 23.77 16.44 -6.39
CA ARG A 225 24.60 17.62 -6.71
C ARG A 225 23.99 18.90 -6.14
N TRP A 226 22.69 19.10 -6.29
CA TRP A 226 22.02 20.28 -5.74
C TRP A 226 22.10 20.39 -4.23
N GLN A 227 22.05 19.28 -3.52
CA GLN A 227 22.24 19.27 -2.06
C GLN A 227 23.63 19.81 -1.66
N LYS A 228 24.64 19.66 -2.52
CA LYS A 228 26.00 20.11 -2.30
C LYS A 228 26.23 21.58 -2.71
N PHE A 229 25.36 22.16 -3.53
CA PHE A 229 25.48 23.54 -3.98
C PHE A 229 24.85 24.50 -2.98
N ASP A 230 25.65 25.32 -2.32
CA ASP A 230 25.19 26.28 -1.31
C ASP A 230 24.36 27.44 -1.91
N PHE A 231 24.47 27.70 -3.20
CA PHE A 231 23.72 28.73 -3.91
C PHE A 231 22.30 28.29 -4.35
N ILE A 232 21.89 27.06 -4.12
CA ILE A 232 20.55 26.56 -4.43
C ILE A 232 19.67 26.65 -3.19
N LEU A 233 18.55 27.37 -3.29
CA LEU A 233 17.56 27.63 -2.26
C LEU A 233 16.39 26.64 -2.27
N GLY A 234 16.18 25.96 -3.39
CA GLY A 234 15.10 25.03 -3.66
C GLY A 234 15.03 24.77 -5.15
N TYR A 235 13.94 24.18 -5.62
CA TYR A 235 13.75 23.98 -7.04
C TYR A 235 12.27 23.90 -7.42
N LYS A 236 11.99 24.26 -8.66
CA LYS A 236 10.65 24.20 -9.25
C LYS A 236 10.48 22.92 -10.04
N ILE A 237 9.42 22.17 -9.79
CA ILE A 237 8.98 21.05 -10.63
C ILE A 237 7.97 21.59 -11.65
N LYS A 238 8.28 21.40 -12.92
CA LYS A 238 7.47 21.88 -14.06
C LYS A 238 7.01 20.73 -14.95
N LEU A 239 5.83 20.92 -15.54
CA LEU A 239 5.30 20.01 -16.56
C LEU A 239 6.13 20.10 -17.84
N SER A 240 6.26 18.96 -18.53
CA SER A 240 6.81 18.92 -19.88
C SER A 240 5.78 19.42 -20.89
N ASP A 241 6.27 20.05 -22.00
CA ASP A 241 5.40 20.41 -23.13
C ASP A 241 4.74 19.18 -23.79
N SER A 242 5.29 17.99 -23.56
CA SER A 242 4.77 16.71 -24.07
C SER A 242 3.88 16.01 -23.03
N HIS A 243 3.40 16.72 -22.01
CA HIS A 243 2.48 16.17 -21.02
C HIS A 243 1.11 15.88 -21.68
N PRO A 244 0.65 14.61 -21.73
CA PRO A 244 -0.41 14.24 -22.69
C PRO A 244 -1.83 14.59 -22.21
N ARG A 245 -2.04 14.64 -20.89
CA ARG A 245 -3.36 14.86 -20.25
C ARG A 245 -3.18 15.19 -18.79
N TYR A 246 -4.22 15.77 -18.19
CA TYR A 246 -4.25 16.06 -16.74
C TYR A 246 -4.05 14.80 -15.90
N ASP A 247 -3.09 14.84 -14.99
CA ASP A 247 -2.81 13.78 -14.00
C ASP A 247 -2.16 14.37 -12.74
N ILE A 248 -1.66 13.51 -11.86
CA ILE A 248 -0.98 13.90 -10.61
C ILE A 248 0.19 14.89 -10.83
N CYS A 249 0.77 14.95 -12.01
CA CYS A 249 1.83 15.92 -12.31
C CYS A 249 1.32 17.35 -12.29
N ASP A 250 0.06 17.58 -12.73
CA ASP A 250 -0.59 18.88 -12.72
C ASP A 250 -0.89 19.32 -11.28
N ASP A 251 -1.38 18.39 -10.47
CA ASP A 251 -1.69 18.64 -9.06
C ASP A 251 -0.45 19.01 -8.24
N LEU A 252 0.70 18.42 -8.57
CA LEU A 252 1.92 18.51 -7.77
C LEU A 252 3.04 19.36 -8.39
N ALA A 253 2.77 20.11 -9.46
CA ALA A 253 3.73 21.09 -9.98
C ALA A 253 3.89 22.26 -9.00
N GLY A 254 5.12 22.76 -8.82
CA GLY A 254 5.37 23.87 -7.88
C GLY A 254 6.81 23.98 -7.40
N ASP A 255 7.03 24.81 -6.40
CA ASP A 255 8.31 25.08 -5.79
C ASP A 255 8.52 24.18 -4.57
N TYR A 256 9.67 23.51 -4.50
CA TYR A 256 9.97 22.50 -3.49
C TYR A 256 11.27 22.81 -2.74
N PRO A 257 11.36 22.44 -1.45
CA PRO A 257 12.58 22.55 -0.69
C PRO A 257 13.74 21.78 -1.33
N LYS A 258 14.95 22.24 -1.09
CA LYS A 258 16.18 21.65 -1.61
C LYS A 258 16.36 20.16 -1.23
N ASP A 259 15.87 19.76 -0.09
CA ASP A 259 15.95 18.40 0.45
C ASP A 259 14.80 17.49 -0.01
N PHE A 260 13.75 18.04 -0.63
CA PHE A 260 12.66 17.23 -1.21
C PHE A 260 13.21 16.31 -2.30
N LYS A 261 12.95 15.00 -2.20
CA LYS A 261 13.48 14.00 -3.12
C LYS A 261 12.51 13.71 -4.26
N PHE A 262 12.77 14.31 -5.42
CA PHE A 262 11.96 14.13 -6.61
C PHE A 262 12.59 13.14 -7.60
N ARG A 263 11.95 11.98 -7.78
CA ARG A 263 12.35 10.96 -8.77
C ARG A 263 11.30 10.72 -9.85
N GLY A 264 10.29 11.58 -9.93
CA GLY A 264 9.08 11.46 -10.75
C GLY A 264 7.86 11.09 -9.89
N TRP A 265 6.70 11.59 -10.27
CA TRP A 265 5.45 11.33 -9.55
C TRP A 265 4.89 9.93 -9.81
N HIS A 266 5.07 9.43 -11.02
CA HIS A 266 4.60 8.14 -11.50
C HIS A 266 5.58 7.54 -12.52
N PRO A 267 5.47 6.25 -12.87
CA PRO A 267 6.22 5.69 -14.00
C PRO A 267 5.94 6.48 -15.28
N ASN A 268 6.99 6.70 -16.08
CA ASN A 268 6.95 7.52 -17.30
C ASN A 268 6.76 9.05 -17.09
N CYS A 269 6.88 9.55 -15.86
CA CYS A 269 6.80 10.98 -15.59
C CYS A 269 7.79 11.81 -16.43
N LEU A 270 7.27 12.81 -17.15
CA LEU A 270 8.03 13.71 -18.04
C LEU A 270 8.36 15.07 -17.40
N CYS A 271 7.91 15.34 -16.17
CA CYS A 271 8.21 16.56 -15.45
C CYS A 271 9.71 16.81 -15.33
N PHE A 272 10.10 18.06 -15.33
CA PHE A 272 11.50 18.47 -15.18
C PHE A 272 11.66 19.47 -14.04
N THR A 273 12.87 19.54 -13.51
CA THR A 273 13.23 20.38 -12.38
C THR A 273 14.04 21.59 -12.85
N VAL A 274 13.87 22.72 -12.16
CA VAL A 274 14.62 23.96 -12.40
C VAL A 274 15.07 24.51 -11.05
N PRO A 275 16.38 24.69 -10.83
CA PRO A 275 16.87 25.18 -9.53
C PRO A 275 16.47 26.64 -9.29
N ILE A 276 16.11 26.96 -8.04
CA ILE A 276 15.93 28.30 -7.53
C ILE A 276 17.26 28.71 -6.89
N VAL A 277 17.84 29.78 -7.40
CA VAL A 277 19.20 30.17 -7.02
C VAL A 277 19.25 31.54 -6.37
N MET A 278 20.25 31.75 -5.54
CA MET A 278 20.55 33.02 -4.88
C MET A 278 20.80 34.15 -5.87
N SER A 279 20.48 35.37 -5.50
CA SER A 279 21.04 36.56 -6.12
C SER A 279 22.51 36.73 -5.73
N GLU A 280 23.25 37.65 -6.36
CA GLU A 280 24.65 37.94 -5.99
C GLU A 280 24.75 38.43 -4.56
N GLU A 281 23.79 39.24 -4.09
CA GLU A 281 23.73 39.76 -2.72
C GLU A 281 23.46 38.67 -1.69
N GLU A 282 22.48 37.81 -1.96
CA GLU A 282 22.17 36.64 -1.11
C GLU A 282 23.40 35.72 -0.98
N TYR A 283 24.13 35.51 -2.09
CA TYR A 283 25.31 34.64 -2.09
C TYR A 283 26.45 35.17 -1.22
N TRP A 284 26.64 36.48 -1.13
CA TRP A 284 27.67 37.09 -0.34
C TRP A 284 27.21 37.59 1.03
N SER A 285 25.94 37.37 1.37
CA SER A 285 25.38 37.66 2.71
C SER A 285 25.94 36.70 3.77
N ASP A 286 26.17 37.19 4.98
CA ASP A 286 26.55 36.36 6.12
C ASP A 286 25.40 35.43 6.58
N ASN A 287 24.13 35.80 6.29
CA ASN A 287 22.91 35.06 6.66
C ASN A 287 22.27 34.34 5.45
N ARG A 288 23.02 33.51 4.73
CA ARG A 288 22.54 32.79 3.53
C ARG A 288 21.35 31.88 3.84
N GLU A 289 21.28 31.32 5.05
CA GLU A 289 20.19 30.42 5.46
C GLU A 289 18.87 31.16 5.63
N ASP A 290 18.89 32.46 5.89
CA ASP A 290 17.74 33.33 6.08
C ASP A 290 17.29 34.05 4.80
N SER A 291 17.72 33.57 3.63
CA SER A 291 17.29 34.17 2.36
C SER A 291 15.76 34.15 2.25
N PRO A 292 15.11 35.30 1.91
CA PRO A 292 13.67 35.38 1.72
C PRO A 292 13.16 34.56 0.51
N ASN A 293 14.09 34.09 -0.34
CA ASN A 293 13.78 33.22 -1.47
C ASN A 293 14.02 31.73 -1.16
N ASN A 294 14.39 31.39 0.09
CA ASN A 294 14.56 30.02 0.51
C ASN A 294 13.21 29.28 0.50
N VAL A 295 13.17 28.15 -0.18
CA VAL A 295 11.96 27.31 -0.20
C VAL A 295 12.03 26.33 0.97
N ILE A 296 11.33 26.66 2.05
CA ILE A 296 11.35 25.92 3.31
C ILE A 296 10.25 24.86 3.43
N ALA A 297 9.22 24.90 2.56
CA ALA A 297 8.09 23.98 2.58
C ALA A 297 7.67 23.63 1.16
N PRO A 298 7.03 22.46 0.94
CA PRO A 298 6.35 22.15 -0.31
C PRO A 298 5.22 23.15 -0.58
N PRO A 299 4.78 23.29 -1.83
CA PRO A 299 3.70 24.21 -2.17
C PRO A 299 2.34 23.73 -1.61
N ASP A 300 1.39 24.66 -1.44
CA ASP A 300 0.08 24.40 -0.84
C ASP A 300 -0.71 23.30 -1.56
N ASN A 301 -0.63 23.25 -2.89
CA ASN A 301 -1.28 22.20 -3.68
C ASN A 301 -0.72 20.80 -3.35
N PHE A 302 0.58 20.66 -3.05
CA PHE A 302 1.17 19.41 -2.57
C PHE A 302 0.61 19.04 -1.20
N SER A 303 0.61 19.98 -0.25
CA SER A 303 0.08 19.73 1.09
C SER A 303 -1.41 19.36 1.06
N LYS A 304 -2.19 20.03 0.19
CA LYS A 304 -3.58 19.69 -0.04
C LYS A 304 -3.75 18.30 -0.64
N TRP A 305 -2.98 17.96 -1.67
CA TRP A 305 -3.06 16.63 -2.29
C TRP A 305 -2.71 15.52 -1.31
N VAL A 306 -1.65 15.70 -0.51
CA VAL A 306 -1.24 14.73 0.52
C VAL A 306 -2.34 14.55 1.56
N TYR A 307 -2.95 15.63 1.98
CA TYR A 307 -4.08 15.64 2.90
C TYR A 307 -5.28 14.88 2.33
N ASP A 308 -5.71 15.20 1.10
CA ASP A 308 -6.86 14.58 0.43
C ASP A 308 -6.64 13.07 0.17
N ASN A 309 -5.39 12.62 0.13
CA ASN A 309 -5.03 11.22 -0.11
C ASN A 309 -4.40 10.51 1.11
N SER A 310 -4.44 11.11 2.31
CA SER A 310 -3.74 10.59 3.51
C SER A 310 -4.15 9.16 3.87
N ILE A 311 -5.42 8.79 3.76
CA ILE A 311 -5.90 7.43 4.03
C ILE A 311 -5.33 6.44 3.02
N LYS A 312 -5.30 6.78 1.73
CA LYS A 312 -4.69 5.94 0.69
C LYS A 312 -3.19 5.77 0.91
N ILE A 313 -2.52 6.82 1.41
CA ILE A 313 -1.10 6.79 1.75
C ILE A 313 -0.87 5.81 2.91
N GLN A 314 -1.67 5.85 3.97
CA GLN A 314 -1.59 4.91 5.09
C GLN A 314 -1.86 3.46 4.66
N GLU A 315 -2.89 3.22 3.85
CA GLU A 315 -3.16 1.89 3.30
C GLU A 315 -2.02 1.38 2.42
N ALA A 316 -1.44 2.24 1.57
CA ALA A 316 -0.31 1.89 0.73
C ALA A 316 0.95 1.62 1.55
N GLU A 317 1.14 2.29 2.69
CA GLU A 317 2.22 2.02 3.63
C GLU A 317 2.07 0.63 4.26
N THR A 318 0.88 0.31 4.76
CA THR A 318 0.57 -1.01 5.34
C THR A 318 0.80 -2.15 4.34
N ARG A 319 0.44 -1.94 3.07
CA ARG A 319 0.65 -2.90 1.97
C ARG A 319 2.06 -2.88 1.37
N ASN A 320 2.96 -2.02 1.87
CA ASN A 320 4.29 -1.78 1.29
C ASN A 320 4.26 -1.41 -0.21
N THR A 321 3.27 -0.62 -0.62
CA THR A 321 3.05 -0.21 -2.03
C THR A 321 3.26 1.28 -2.27
N LEU A 322 3.77 2.02 -1.28
CA LEU A 322 4.00 3.47 -1.40
C LEU A 322 4.86 3.83 -2.62
N PRO A 323 4.53 4.91 -3.34
CA PRO A 323 5.40 5.52 -4.35
C PRO A 323 6.74 5.98 -3.74
N TYR A 324 7.80 6.02 -4.58
CA TYR A 324 9.12 6.45 -4.12
C TYR A 324 9.13 7.83 -3.48
N TRP A 325 8.49 8.81 -4.11
CA TRP A 325 8.48 10.19 -3.64
C TRP A 325 7.79 10.35 -2.28
N ILE A 326 6.84 9.48 -1.93
CA ILE A 326 6.24 9.45 -0.59
C ILE A 326 7.21 8.83 0.41
N LYS A 327 7.82 7.68 0.08
CA LYS A 327 8.80 6.99 0.94
C LYS A 327 10.00 7.89 1.29
N ASP A 328 10.51 8.59 0.28
CA ASP A 328 11.70 9.40 0.40
C ASP A 328 11.47 10.73 1.12
N ASN A 329 10.20 11.18 1.27
CA ASN A 329 9.81 12.47 1.85
C ASN A 329 8.85 12.32 3.05
N LYS A 330 8.97 11.25 3.82
CA LYS A 330 8.04 10.94 4.92
C LYS A 330 7.81 12.10 5.91
N ALA A 331 8.85 12.85 6.27
CA ALA A 331 8.73 13.97 7.20
C ALA A 331 7.80 15.07 6.65
N LEU A 332 7.99 15.46 5.39
CA LEU A 332 7.15 16.46 4.72
C LEU A 332 5.72 15.97 4.50
N ILE A 333 5.55 14.68 4.18
CA ILE A 333 4.23 14.05 4.07
C ILE A 333 3.49 14.11 5.41
N SER A 334 4.14 13.71 6.49
CA SER A 334 3.55 13.75 7.84
C SER A 334 3.17 15.16 8.26
N GLN A 335 4.02 16.15 7.95
CA GLN A 335 3.73 17.56 8.22
C GLN A 335 2.51 18.06 7.41
N SER A 336 2.42 17.70 6.14
CA SER A 336 1.29 18.09 5.27
C SER A 336 -0.04 17.47 5.75
N ILE A 337 -0.03 16.21 6.17
CA ILE A 337 -1.21 15.57 6.77
C ILE A 337 -1.63 16.31 8.04
N LYS A 338 -0.67 16.63 8.92
CA LYS A 338 -0.94 17.35 10.17
C LYS A 338 -1.60 18.72 9.92
N ILE A 339 -1.05 19.50 8.98
CA ILE A 339 -1.61 20.81 8.60
C ILE A 339 -3.05 20.67 8.07
N GLY A 340 -3.30 19.63 7.27
CA GLY A 340 -4.58 19.40 6.63
C GLY A 340 -5.70 19.01 7.59
N TYR A 341 -5.46 18.06 8.49
CA TYR A 341 -6.50 17.55 9.42
C TYR A 341 -6.58 18.33 10.73
N GLY A 342 -5.69 19.27 10.97
CA GLY A 342 -5.60 19.96 12.27
C GLY A 342 -5.31 19.00 13.41
N ASP A 343 -4.71 17.83 13.11
CA ASP A 343 -4.42 16.80 14.10
C ASP A 343 -3.33 17.22 15.09
N LEU A 344 -3.37 16.63 16.27
CA LEU A 344 -2.42 16.98 17.34
C LEU A 344 -1.04 16.37 17.09
N SER A 345 0.00 17.13 17.38
CA SER A 345 1.37 16.61 17.56
C SER A 345 1.46 15.76 18.84
N LEU A 346 2.47 14.90 18.91
CA LEU A 346 2.70 14.07 20.09
C LEU A 346 2.89 14.92 21.37
N ASN A 347 3.56 16.06 21.26
CA ASN A 347 3.74 17.01 22.37
C ASN A 347 2.41 17.63 22.83
N GLU A 348 1.53 18.00 21.91
CA GLU A 348 0.20 18.53 22.23
C GLU A 348 -0.67 17.47 22.89
N ILE A 349 -0.66 16.23 22.41
CA ILE A 349 -1.34 15.09 23.04
C ILE A 349 -0.82 14.90 24.47
N THR A 350 0.51 14.82 24.64
CA THR A 350 1.16 14.65 25.94
C THR A 350 0.75 15.74 26.92
N ASN A 351 0.78 17.01 26.49
CA ASN A 351 0.40 18.13 27.33
C ASN A 351 -1.10 18.12 27.71
N LYS A 352 -1.96 17.69 26.80
CA LYS A 352 -3.40 17.57 27.06
C LYS A 352 -3.70 16.43 28.06
N ILE A 353 -3.09 15.28 27.88
CA ILE A 353 -3.25 14.13 28.81
C ILE A 353 -2.69 14.45 30.19
N LYS A 354 -1.53 15.15 30.30
CA LYS A 354 -1.00 15.61 31.58
C LYS A 354 -1.96 16.55 32.32
N LYS A 355 -2.67 17.43 31.57
CA LYS A 355 -3.64 18.37 32.15
C LYS A 355 -4.96 17.69 32.50
N SER A 356 -5.40 16.73 31.69
CA SER A 356 -6.66 16.01 31.86
C SER A 356 -6.48 14.55 31.39
N PRO A 357 -6.22 13.59 32.31
CA PRO A 357 -5.94 12.19 31.96
C PRO A 357 -7.05 11.47 31.18
N ASN A 358 -8.28 11.93 31.32
CA ASN A 358 -9.45 11.31 30.66
C ASN A 358 -9.91 12.08 29.41
N ILE A 359 -9.10 13.01 28.90
CA ILE A 359 -9.43 13.76 27.69
C ILE A 359 -9.53 12.83 26.48
N ILE A 360 -10.49 13.06 25.60
CA ILE A 360 -10.73 12.30 24.37
C ILE A 360 -10.68 13.20 23.14
N THR A 361 -10.57 12.61 21.96
CA THR A 361 -10.53 13.39 20.68
C THR A 361 -11.79 14.21 20.49
N GLN A 362 -12.94 13.77 20.95
CA GLN A 362 -14.18 14.53 20.88
C GLN A 362 -14.10 15.85 21.66
N ASP A 363 -13.49 15.87 22.85
CA ASP A 363 -13.28 17.11 23.63
C ASP A 363 -12.40 18.13 22.91
N VAL A 364 -11.51 17.63 22.04
CA VAL A 364 -10.54 18.47 21.33
C VAL A 364 -11.10 19.00 20.01
N PHE A 365 -11.79 18.15 19.26
CA PHE A 365 -12.17 18.43 17.87
C PHE A 365 -13.67 18.71 17.70
N SER A 366 -14.47 18.69 18.76
CA SER A 366 -15.90 18.98 18.66
C SER A 366 -16.35 20.14 19.56
N ARG A 367 -17.48 20.73 19.19
CA ARG A 367 -18.28 21.61 20.06
C ARG A 367 -19.70 21.08 20.16
N ASN A 368 -20.21 20.87 21.38
CA ASN A 368 -21.53 20.28 21.62
C ASN A 368 -21.72 18.92 20.88
N GLY A 369 -20.69 18.10 20.83
CA GLY A 369 -20.71 16.80 20.16
C GLY A 369 -20.62 16.85 18.62
N ILE A 370 -20.54 18.02 18.01
CA ILE A 370 -20.40 18.21 16.56
C ILE A 370 -18.93 18.44 16.24
N TYR A 371 -18.34 17.53 15.48
CA TYR A 371 -16.95 17.65 15.04
C TYR A 371 -16.75 18.83 14.08
N ASN A 372 -15.60 19.49 14.16
CA ASN A 372 -15.25 20.57 13.25
C ASN A 372 -15.10 20.05 11.79
N GLU A 373 -15.07 20.97 10.84
CA GLU A 373 -15.09 20.64 9.41
C GLU A 373 -13.89 19.77 8.98
N SER A 374 -12.69 20.08 9.45
CA SER A 374 -11.49 19.28 9.12
C SER A 374 -11.57 17.86 9.68
N ARG A 375 -12.10 17.70 10.90
CA ARG A 375 -12.29 16.38 11.48
C ARG A 375 -13.41 15.60 10.81
N SER A 376 -14.47 16.26 10.42
CA SER A 376 -15.57 15.65 9.65
C SER A 376 -15.09 15.13 8.29
N ARG A 377 -14.21 15.86 7.60
CA ARG A 377 -13.57 15.37 6.36
C ARG A 377 -12.71 14.13 6.61
N LEU A 378 -11.92 14.13 7.68
CA LEU A 378 -11.17 12.93 8.08
C LEU A 378 -12.10 11.72 8.29
N HIS A 379 -13.23 11.94 8.95
CA HIS A 379 -14.24 10.91 9.15
C HIS A 379 -14.78 10.34 7.82
N ASP A 380 -15.11 11.23 6.87
CA ASP A 380 -15.60 10.81 5.55
C ASP A 380 -14.56 9.99 4.78
N ASP A 381 -13.31 10.42 4.85
CA ASP A 381 -12.19 9.72 4.22
C ASP A 381 -11.93 8.35 4.88
N ILE A 382 -12.00 8.27 6.21
CA ILE A 382 -11.88 6.99 6.94
C ILE A 382 -13.00 6.03 6.52
N VAL A 383 -14.26 6.50 6.51
CA VAL A 383 -15.42 5.66 6.11
C VAL A 383 -15.24 5.18 4.67
N LYS A 384 -14.89 6.06 3.75
CA LYS A 384 -14.66 5.74 2.34
C LYS A 384 -13.52 4.74 2.14
N ALA A 385 -12.40 4.94 2.81
CA ALA A 385 -11.24 4.06 2.73
C ALA A 385 -11.52 2.68 3.35
N TYR A 386 -12.23 2.65 4.47
CA TYR A 386 -12.60 1.40 5.14
C TYR A 386 -13.50 0.52 4.27
N LEU A 387 -14.50 1.12 3.64
CA LEU A 387 -15.42 0.44 2.73
C LEU A 387 -14.74 0.02 1.43
N GLY A 388 -13.80 0.82 0.94
CA GLY A 388 -13.04 0.54 -0.28
C GLY A 388 -13.95 0.10 -1.44
N ASN A 389 -13.53 -0.98 -2.12
CA ASN A 389 -14.26 -1.60 -3.23
C ASN A 389 -15.08 -2.83 -2.78
N ALA A 390 -15.55 -2.87 -1.52
CA ALA A 390 -16.36 -3.98 -1.03
C ALA A 390 -17.65 -4.11 -1.85
N LYS A 391 -17.83 -5.24 -2.55
CA LYS A 391 -18.96 -5.51 -3.46
C LYS A 391 -19.67 -6.83 -3.19
N VAL A 392 -19.09 -7.69 -2.35
CA VAL A 392 -19.65 -9.01 -2.05
C VAL A 392 -20.94 -8.85 -1.26
N LYS A 393 -22.01 -9.53 -1.67
CA LYS A 393 -23.32 -9.47 -1.02
C LYS A 393 -23.59 -10.75 -0.24
N SER A 394 -24.47 -10.68 0.76
CA SER A 394 -24.98 -11.83 1.53
C SER A 394 -26.34 -11.48 2.10
N ASP A 395 -27.18 -12.51 2.29
CA ASP A 395 -28.46 -12.40 2.99
C ASP A 395 -28.29 -12.43 4.52
N TYR A 396 -27.06 -12.57 4.99
CA TYR A 396 -26.70 -12.59 6.40
C TYR A 396 -25.82 -11.42 6.79
N VAL A 397 -26.00 -10.96 8.04
CA VAL A 397 -24.96 -10.27 8.81
C VAL A 397 -24.33 -11.31 9.74
N TYR A 398 -23.00 -11.40 9.70
CA TYR A 398 -22.23 -12.30 10.56
C TYR A 398 -21.75 -11.52 11.79
N MET A 399 -21.97 -12.06 12.99
CA MET A 399 -21.53 -11.45 14.23
C MET A 399 -20.53 -12.39 14.93
N LEU A 400 -19.35 -11.86 15.29
CA LEU A 400 -18.33 -12.61 16.03
C LEU A 400 -18.34 -12.18 17.50
N GLY A 401 -18.44 -13.14 18.40
CA GLY A 401 -18.43 -12.91 19.84
C GLY A 401 -17.36 -13.70 20.57
N GLY A 402 -16.93 -13.20 21.72
CA GLY A 402 -15.92 -13.86 22.55
C GLY A 402 -15.05 -12.85 23.29
N ALA A 403 -14.53 -13.25 24.46
CA ALA A 403 -13.63 -12.42 25.24
C ALA A 403 -12.35 -12.09 24.46
N PRO A 404 -11.60 -11.04 24.86
CA PRO A 404 -10.28 -10.77 24.29
C PRO A 404 -9.38 -12.00 24.35
N ALA A 405 -8.61 -12.23 23.27
CA ALA A 405 -7.71 -13.37 23.12
C ALA A 405 -8.36 -14.78 23.08
N ASN A 406 -9.68 -14.88 22.94
CA ASN A 406 -10.38 -16.17 22.86
C ASN A 406 -10.32 -16.86 21.49
N GLY A 407 -9.55 -16.34 20.52
CA GLY A 407 -9.36 -17.01 19.23
C GLY A 407 -10.41 -16.69 18.16
N LYS A 408 -11.06 -15.52 18.20
CA LYS A 408 -11.97 -15.07 17.13
C LYS A 408 -11.30 -15.08 15.75
N SER A 409 -10.09 -14.52 15.65
CA SER A 409 -9.32 -14.55 14.40
C SER A 409 -9.01 -15.97 13.95
N THR A 410 -8.68 -16.87 14.88
CA THR A 410 -8.44 -18.30 14.60
C THR A 410 -9.67 -18.96 13.99
N LEU A 411 -10.86 -18.62 14.49
CA LEU A 411 -12.12 -19.13 13.93
C LEU A 411 -12.36 -18.61 12.51
N VAL A 412 -12.09 -17.33 12.25
CA VAL A 412 -12.20 -16.74 10.90
C VAL A 412 -11.22 -17.41 9.94
N ASP A 413 -9.96 -17.56 10.35
CA ASP A 413 -8.88 -18.14 9.54
C ASP A 413 -9.05 -19.65 9.30
N SER A 414 -9.81 -20.34 10.16
CA SER A 414 -10.07 -21.79 10.03
C SER A 414 -10.90 -22.17 8.81
N GLY A 415 -11.58 -21.22 8.17
CA GLY A 415 -12.50 -21.48 7.07
C GLY A 415 -13.83 -22.17 7.47
N LEU A 416 -14.10 -22.33 8.78
CA LEU A 416 -15.34 -22.94 9.31
C LEU A 416 -16.54 -21.99 9.22
N LEU A 417 -16.30 -20.69 9.07
CA LEU A 417 -17.37 -19.71 8.91
C LEU A 417 -17.85 -19.66 7.45
N PRO A 418 -19.16 -19.76 7.19
CA PRO A 418 -19.72 -19.75 5.84
C PRO A 418 -19.87 -18.34 5.26
N HIS A 419 -19.08 -17.38 5.74
CA HIS A 419 -19.14 -16.03 5.18
C HIS A 419 -18.51 -15.99 3.78
N PRO A 420 -19.04 -15.18 2.84
CA PRO A 420 -18.47 -15.06 1.51
C PRO A 420 -17.04 -14.54 1.56
N LYS A 421 -16.15 -15.07 0.74
CA LYS A 421 -14.79 -14.56 0.59
C LYS A 421 -14.85 -13.09 0.16
N GLY A 422 -14.18 -12.21 0.89
CA GLY A 422 -14.23 -10.76 0.66
C GLY A 422 -15.36 -10.04 1.40
N ALA A 423 -16.04 -10.68 2.36
CA ALA A 423 -16.93 -9.99 3.30
C ALA A 423 -16.16 -8.90 4.07
N LEU A 424 -16.84 -7.79 4.32
CA LEU A 424 -16.26 -6.66 5.06
C LEU A 424 -16.26 -6.93 6.56
N VAL A 425 -15.08 -7.05 7.15
CA VAL A 425 -14.96 -7.16 8.61
C VAL A 425 -15.00 -5.76 9.21
N ILE A 426 -15.95 -5.48 10.09
CA ILE A 426 -16.02 -4.25 10.89
C ILE A 426 -15.33 -4.52 12.22
N ASP A 427 -14.08 -4.10 12.32
CA ASP A 427 -13.20 -4.24 13.49
C ASP A 427 -12.95 -2.87 14.11
N PRO A 428 -13.40 -2.63 15.37
CA PRO A 428 -13.18 -1.38 16.08
C PRO A 428 -11.69 -1.01 16.22
N ASP A 429 -10.80 -1.98 16.34
CA ASP A 429 -9.37 -1.72 16.49
C ASP A 429 -8.75 -1.26 15.16
N LYS A 430 -9.22 -1.79 14.04
CA LYS A 430 -8.84 -1.31 12.72
C LYS A 430 -9.31 0.14 12.51
N VAL A 431 -10.51 0.49 12.98
CA VAL A 431 -11.01 1.87 12.93
C VAL A 431 -10.13 2.80 13.77
N LYS A 432 -9.75 2.40 15.00
CA LYS A 432 -8.82 3.17 15.84
C LYS A 432 -7.49 3.41 15.13
N SER A 433 -6.96 2.38 14.45
CA SER A 433 -5.67 2.48 13.75
C SER A 433 -5.68 3.46 12.58
N MET A 434 -6.85 3.88 12.10
CA MET A 434 -7.00 4.89 11.04
C MET A 434 -7.05 6.32 11.59
N ILE A 435 -7.14 6.51 12.90
CA ILE A 435 -7.12 7.82 13.55
C ILE A 435 -5.66 8.24 13.80
N PRO A 436 -5.22 9.41 13.29
CA PRO A 436 -3.80 9.81 13.31
C PRO A 436 -3.19 9.84 14.71
N GLU A 437 -3.92 10.35 15.71
CA GLU A 437 -3.44 10.44 17.09
C GLU A 437 -3.18 9.07 17.69
N TYR A 438 -4.04 8.09 17.43
CA TYR A 438 -3.83 6.72 17.89
C TYR A 438 -2.50 6.16 17.41
N GLN A 439 -2.19 6.31 16.12
CA GLN A 439 -0.93 5.85 15.55
C GLN A 439 0.27 6.54 16.18
N LYS A 440 0.20 7.87 16.38
CA LYS A 440 1.27 8.63 17.04
C LYS A 440 1.54 8.15 18.44
N MET A 441 0.48 7.87 19.21
CA MET A 441 0.58 7.42 20.59
C MET A 441 1.18 6.02 20.71
N ILE A 442 0.72 5.05 19.91
CA ILE A 442 1.21 3.66 19.98
C ILE A 442 2.64 3.50 19.47
N THR A 443 3.10 4.39 18.60
CA THR A 443 4.47 4.39 18.04
C THR A 443 5.43 5.32 18.78
N SER A 444 4.97 6.01 19.84
CA SER A 444 5.74 7.01 20.57
C SER A 444 6.89 6.43 21.39
N GLY A 445 6.84 5.16 21.78
CA GLY A 445 7.72 4.55 22.78
C GLY A 445 7.41 4.93 24.22
N ASP A 446 6.49 5.89 24.47
CA ASP A 446 6.06 6.31 25.81
C ASP A 446 4.95 5.40 26.34
N LYS A 447 5.24 4.66 27.41
CA LYS A 447 4.29 3.70 28.00
C LYS A 447 2.98 4.37 28.45
N THR A 448 3.01 5.59 28.93
CA THR A 448 1.83 6.35 29.37
C THR A 448 0.94 6.70 28.20
N LEU A 449 1.51 7.17 27.11
CA LEU A 449 0.77 7.49 25.88
C LEU A 449 0.19 6.22 25.24
N ILE A 450 0.97 5.14 25.18
CA ILE A 450 0.51 3.86 24.63
C ILE A 450 -0.69 3.34 25.43
N ALA A 451 -0.63 3.39 26.76
CA ALA A 451 -1.74 2.96 27.64
C ALA A 451 -3.00 3.84 27.47
N ALA A 452 -2.84 5.14 27.24
CA ALA A 452 -3.95 6.08 27.06
C ALA A 452 -4.55 6.06 25.63
N ALA A 453 -3.83 5.56 24.63
CA ALA A 453 -4.18 5.70 23.22
C ALA A 453 -5.58 5.18 22.88
N ALA A 454 -5.94 3.98 23.37
CA ALA A 454 -7.23 3.38 23.07
C ALA A 454 -8.41 4.18 23.64
N ASN A 455 -8.25 4.74 24.85
CA ASN A 455 -9.27 5.57 25.50
C ASN A 455 -9.38 6.93 24.80
N PHE A 456 -8.26 7.54 24.42
CA PHE A 456 -8.21 8.85 23.78
C PHE A 456 -9.06 8.94 22.50
N VAL A 457 -9.11 7.85 21.70
CA VAL A 457 -9.86 7.79 20.43
C VAL A 457 -11.13 6.94 20.50
N HIS A 458 -11.52 6.46 21.69
CA HIS A 458 -12.59 5.46 21.84
C HIS A 458 -13.93 5.93 21.26
N GLU A 459 -14.38 7.11 21.67
CA GLU A 459 -15.69 7.64 21.26
C GLU A 459 -15.74 7.91 19.76
N GLU A 460 -14.70 8.54 19.22
CA GLU A 460 -14.58 8.82 17.80
C GLU A 460 -14.55 7.55 16.96
N SER A 461 -13.78 6.54 17.37
CA SER A 461 -13.73 5.25 16.69
C SER A 461 -15.06 4.51 16.73
N SER A 462 -15.81 4.63 17.82
CA SER A 462 -17.17 4.08 17.96
C SER A 462 -18.15 4.75 17.00
N LEU A 463 -18.09 6.08 16.88
CA LEU A 463 -18.89 6.83 15.91
C LEU A 463 -18.59 6.40 14.48
N LEU A 464 -17.32 6.31 14.13
CA LEU A 464 -16.87 5.88 12.80
C LEU A 464 -17.30 4.44 12.50
N GLY A 465 -17.17 3.52 13.46
CA GLY A 465 -17.62 2.14 13.31
C GLY A 465 -19.10 2.03 13.00
N LYS A 466 -19.95 2.82 13.68
CA LYS A 466 -21.41 2.90 13.40
C LYS A 466 -21.69 3.46 12.00
N ARG A 467 -20.96 4.49 11.58
CA ARG A 467 -21.08 5.05 10.21
C ARG A 467 -20.69 4.05 9.14
N ILE A 468 -19.57 3.35 9.31
CA ILE A 468 -19.09 2.30 8.41
C ILE A 468 -20.13 1.18 8.31
N GLN A 469 -20.67 0.73 9.45
CA GLN A 469 -21.70 -0.32 9.50
C GLN A 469 -22.95 0.09 8.74
N LYS A 470 -23.48 1.28 8.99
CA LYS A 470 -24.65 1.82 8.31
C LYS A 470 -24.44 1.90 6.79
N GLU A 471 -23.30 2.42 6.36
CA GLU A 471 -22.98 2.55 4.96
C GLU A 471 -22.77 1.18 4.27
N ALA A 472 -22.14 0.21 4.95
CA ALA A 472 -22.01 -1.16 4.46
C ALA A 472 -23.37 -1.83 4.26
N PHE A 473 -24.30 -1.64 5.20
CA PHE A 473 -25.66 -2.15 5.07
C PHE A 473 -26.43 -1.49 3.94
N ASN A 474 -26.35 -0.17 3.79
CA ASN A 474 -26.97 0.57 2.69
C ASN A 474 -26.49 0.09 1.31
N ARG A 475 -25.22 -0.31 1.21
CA ARG A 475 -24.65 -0.90 -0.02
C ARG A 475 -24.98 -2.39 -0.19
N GLY A 476 -25.64 -3.01 0.77
CA GLY A 476 -25.93 -4.45 0.79
C GLY A 476 -24.71 -5.36 0.88
N VAL A 477 -23.57 -4.83 1.34
CA VAL A 477 -22.31 -5.56 1.44
C VAL A 477 -22.42 -6.66 2.49
N ALA A 478 -21.81 -7.83 2.22
CA ALA A 478 -21.62 -8.89 3.20
C ALA A 478 -20.74 -8.40 4.34
N THR A 479 -21.23 -8.44 5.56
CA THR A 479 -20.59 -7.78 6.71
C THR A 479 -20.37 -8.75 7.84
N ILE A 480 -19.17 -8.72 8.41
CA ILE A 480 -18.81 -9.41 9.66
C ILE A 480 -18.62 -8.33 10.72
N VAL A 481 -19.46 -8.36 11.77
CA VAL A 481 -19.36 -7.44 12.92
C VAL A 481 -18.55 -8.13 14.01
N ASP A 482 -17.31 -7.69 14.22
CA ASP A 482 -16.44 -8.22 15.29
C ASP A 482 -16.63 -7.43 16.60
N GLY A 483 -16.37 -8.09 17.71
CA GLY A 483 -16.36 -7.48 19.04
C GLY A 483 -17.71 -7.42 19.75
N VAL A 484 -18.52 -8.45 19.60
CA VAL A 484 -19.76 -8.58 20.38
C VAL A 484 -19.44 -8.99 21.82
N ASN A 485 -19.22 -8.01 22.66
CA ASN A 485 -19.17 -8.17 24.10
C ASN A 485 -19.76 -6.92 24.75
N ASP A 486 -21.07 -6.92 24.89
CA ASP A 486 -21.82 -5.74 25.32
C ASP A 486 -22.17 -5.78 26.85
N GLY A 487 -21.57 -6.68 27.61
CA GLY A 487 -21.63 -6.73 29.06
C GLY A 487 -22.98 -7.17 29.64
N SER A 488 -24.07 -7.30 28.86
CA SER A 488 -25.34 -7.85 29.29
C SER A 488 -26.16 -8.43 28.13
N PHE A 489 -27.09 -9.33 28.49
CA PHE A 489 -28.02 -9.90 27.50
C PHE A 489 -28.89 -8.85 26.82
N GLU A 490 -29.37 -7.87 27.59
CA GLU A 490 -30.25 -6.80 27.09
C GLU A 490 -29.58 -5.97 26.04
N LYS A 491 -28.30 -5.61 26.23
CA LYS A 491 -27.49 -4.87 25.26
C LYS A 491 -27.24 -5.67 23.99
N VAL A 492 -26.99 -6.99 24.12
CA VAL A 492 -26.84 -7.86 22.94
C VAL A 492 -28.14 -7.94 22.15
N ALA A 493 -29.26 -8.13 22.81
CA ALA A 493 -30.57 -8.21 22.16
C ALA A 493 -30.94 -6.89 21.47
N GLU A 494 -30.70 -5.75 22.12
CA GLU A 494 -30.89 -4.42 21.51
C GLU A 494 -30.02 -4.21 20.28
N LYS A 495 -28.74 -4.59 20.35
CA LYS A 495 -27.80 -4.48 19.22
C LYS A 495 -28.24 -5.33 18.03
N VAL A 496 -28.66 -6.57 18.29
CA VAL A 496 -29.16 -7.48 17.26
C VAL A 496 -30.43 -6.91 16.61
N SER A 497 -31.37 -6.39 17.41
CA SER A 497 -32.58 -5.75 16.90
C SER A 497 -32.25 -4.58 15.98
N LYS A 498 -31.34 -3.69 16.41
CA LYS A 498 -30.90 -2.55 15.60
C LYS A 498 -30.21 -2.98 14.30
N ILE A 499 -29.38 -4.01 14.33
CA ILE A 499 -28.71 -4.54 13.13
C ILE A 499 -29.74 -5.14 12.18
N ARG A 500 -30.72 -5.89 12.69
CA ARG A 500 -31.80 -6.47 11.89
C ARG A 500 -32.66 -5.39 11.24
N GLU A 501 -33.01 -4.35 11.97
CA GLU A 501 -33.79 -3.20 11.46
C GLU A 501 -33.00 -2.45 10.35
N MET A 502 -31.71 -2.16 10.58
CA MET A 502 -30.90 -1.41 9.62
C MET A 502 -30.52 -2.22 8.38
N SER A 503 -30.33 -3.53 8.49
CA SER A 503 -29.82 -4.36 7.38
C SER A 503 -30.92 -5.08 6.61
N GLY A 504 -32.08 -5.36 7.25
CA GLY A 504 -33.13 -6.22 6.70
C GLY A 504 -32.70 -7.67 6.48
N LYS A 505 -31.59 -8.11 7.10
CA LYS A 505 -30.96 -9.41 6.86
C LYS A 505 -31.10 -10.34 8.06
N ARG A 506 -30.94 -11.65 7.82
CA ARG A 506 -30.78 -12.65 8.88
C ARG A 506 -29.46 -12.43 9.61
N ILE A 507 -29.42 -12.81 10.88
CA ILE A 507 -28.25 -12.62 11.72
C ILE A 507 -27.73 -13.98 12.20
N ARG A 508 -26.50 -14.30 11.77
CA ARG A 508 -25.75 -15.43 12.29
C ARG A 508 -24.68 -14.93 13.26
N ALA A 509 -24.67 -15.54 14.45
CA ALA A 509 -23.67 -15.25 15.48
C ALA A 509 -22.77 -16.46 15.72
N ASP A 510 -21.47 -16.26 15.70
CA ASP A 510 -20.45 -17.24 16.02
C ASP A 510 -19.66 -16.77 17.25
N TYR A 511 -19.82 -17.44 18.38
CA TYR A 511 -19.14 -17.14 19.62
C TYR A 511 -18.00 -18.11 19.89
N VAL A 512 -16.88 -17.60 20.39
CA VAL A 512 -15.73 -18.42 20.77
C VAL A 512 -15.57 -18.48 22.29
N SER A 513 -15.26 -19.67 22.80
CA SER A 513 -14.96 -19.97 24.17
C SER A 513 -13.54 -20.55 24.28
N LEU A 514 -12.72 -19.97 25.14
CA LEU A 514 -11.39 -20.44 25.48
C LEU A 514 -11.29 -20.54 27.00
N ASP A 515 -10.46 -21.43 27.52
CA ASP A 515 -10.14 -21.43 28.96
C ASP A 515 -9.65 -20.05 29.39
N THR A 516 -10.15 -19.57 30.56
CA THR A 516 -9.92 -18.19 30.98
C THR A 516 -8.44 -17.93 31.30
N ASP A 517 -7.75 -18.88 31.91
CA ASP A 517 -6.33 -18.71 32.23
C ASP A 517 -5.46 -18.77 30.97
N LEU A 518 -5.87 -19.57 29.98
CA LEU A 518 -5.24 -19.57 28.68
C LEU A 518 -5.48 -18.25 27.93
N SER A 519 -6.70 -17.69 28.02
CA SER A 519 -7.01 -16.35 27.47
C SER A 519 -6.09 -15.27 28.03
N LEU A 520 -5.85 -15.30 29.36
CA LEU A 520 -4.95 -14.36 30.01
C LEU A 520 -3.51 -14.48 29.51
N LYS A 521 -2.99 -15.70 29.39
CA LYS A 521 -1.65 -15.96 28.85
C LYS A 521 -1.51 -15.44 27.42
N LEU A 522 -2.50 -15.72 26.57
CA LEU A 522 -2.48 -15.25 25.17
C LEU A 522 -2.62 -13.73 25.07
N ALA A 523 -3.40 -13.10 25.96
CA ALA A 523 -3.50 -11.65 26.03
C ALA A 523 -2.18 -10.99 26.44
N GLN A 524 -1.44 -11.59 27.38
CA GLN A 524 -0.12 -11.14 27.79
C GLN A 524 0.90 -11.25 26.64
N LEU A 525 0.98 -12.40 25.97
CA LEU A 525 1.85 -12.60 24.83
C LEU A 525 1.54 -11.62 23.68
N ARG A 526 0.26 -11.31 23.48
CA ARG A 526 -0.17 -10.31 22.51
C ARG A 526 0.27 -8.90 22.92
N ALA A 527 0.16 -8.56 24.22
CA ALA A 527 0.60 -7.28 24.75
C ALA A 527 2.11 -7.05 24.54
N GLU A 528 2.93 -8.07 24.76
CA GLU A 528 4.37 -8.04 24.51
C GLU A 528 4.70 -7.78 23.03
N LYS A 529 3.93 -8.39 22.11
CA LYS A 529 4.15 -8.24 20.66
C LYS A 529 3.61 -6.94 20.06
N THR A 530 2.49 -6.45 20.56
CA THR A 530 1.71 -5.37 19.92
C THR A 530 1.58 -4.11 20.77
N GLY A 531 2.04 -4.14 22.03
CA GLY A 531 1.83 -3.06 23.01
C GLY A 531 0.39 -2.95 23.54
N ARG A 532 -0.53 -3.80 23.06
CA ARG A 532 -1.96 -3.75 23.45
C ARG A 532 -2.22 -4.50 24.74
N VAL A 533 -2.30 -3.76 25.85
CA VAL A 533 -2.61 -4.30 27.16
C VAL A 533 -4.13 -4.35 27.36
N VAL A 534 -4.64 -5.51 27.80
CA VAL A 534 -6.03 -5.69 28.23
C VAL A 534 -6.03 -6.09 29.70
N PRO A 535 -6.76 -5.37 30.60
CA PRO A 535 -6.78 -5.71 32.02
C PRO A 535 -7.30 -7.13 32.25
N GLU A 536 -6.67 -7.87 33.20
CA GLU A 536 -7.06 -9.23 33.56
C GLU A 536 -8.51 -9.31 34.04
N SER A 537 -8.92 -8.37 34.90
CA SER A 537 -10.30 -8.28 35.42
C SER A 537 -11.33 -8.16 34.28
N TYR A 538 -10.99 -7.42 33.20
CA TYR A 538 -11.86 -7.29 32.04
C TYR A 538 -11.98 -8.60 31.26
N ILE A 539 -10.89 -9.34 31.06
CA ILE A 539 -10.94 -10.66 30.38
C ILE A 539 -11.77 -11.65 31.15
N ARG A 540 -11.62 -11.71 32.50
CA ARG A 540 -12.42 -12.58 33.37
C ARG A 540 -13.90 -12.20 33.34
N SER A 541 -14.22 -10.91 33.47
CA SER A 541 -15.59 -10.42 33.38
C SER A 541 -16.23 -10.78 32.03
N CYS A 542 -15.52 -10.56 30.90
CA CYS A 542 -16.03 -10.91 29.58
C CYS A 542 -16.36 -12.40 29.43
N ASN A 543 -15.47 -13.29 29.89
CA ASN A 543 -15.71 -14.74 29.85
C ASN A 543 -16.92 -15.14 30.71
N SER A 544 -17.07 -14.56 31.91
CA SER A 544 -18.20 -14.79 32.80
C SER A 544 -19.52 -14.30 32.18
N GLU A 545 -19.55 -13.06 31.66
CA GLU A 545 -20.78 -12.49 31.10
C GLU A 545 -21.25 -13.23 29.84
N ILE A 546 -20.34 -13.59 28.91
CA ILE A 546 -20.71 -14.35 27.71
C ILE A 546 -21.33 -15.69 28.08
N SER A 547 -20.85 -16.37 29.16
CA SER A 547 -21.41 -17.64 29.60
C SER A 547 -22.81 -17.51 30.23
N LYS A 548 -23.22 -16.31 30.65
CA LYS A 548 -24.59 -15.99 31.08
C LYS A 548 -25.49 -15.57 29.93
N ILE A 549 -24.90 -14.86 28.91
CA ILE A 549 -25.62 -14.31 27.78
C ILE A 549 -26.08 -15.42 26.82
N ILE A 550 -25.20 -16.36 26.45
CA ILE A 550 -25.49 -17.38 25.44
C ILE A 550 -26.72 -18.23 25.77
N PRO A 551 -26.90 -18.77 27.00
CA PRO A 551 -28.11 -19.54 27.32
C PRO A 551 -29.38 -18.70 27.21
N LYS A 552 -29.34 -17.42 27.61
CA LYS A 552 -30.47 -16.49 27.46
C LYS A 552 -30.78 -16.19 26.01
N ALA A 553 -29.72 -15.98 25.18
CA ALA A 553 -29.86 -15.71 23.75
C ALA A 553 -30.49 -16.91 23.00
N VAL A 554 -30.08 -18.13 23.35
CA VAL A 554 -30.73 -19.38 22.87
C VAL A 554 -32.18 -19.44 23.24
N LYS A 555 -32.50 -19.27 24.55
CA LYS A 555 -33.87 -19.36 25.10
C LYS A 555 -34.82 -18.35 24.44
N ASN A 556 -34.32 -17.16 24.08
CA ASN A 556 -35.14 -16.09 23.51
C ASN A 556 -35.01 -15.97 21.98
N SER A 557 -34.35 -16.91 21.31
CA SER A 557 -34.13 -16.92 19.85
C SER A 557 -33.69 -15.55 19.30
N VAL A 558 -32.69 -14.92 19.96
CA VAL A 558 -32.23 -13.56 19.62
C VAL A 558 -31.61 -13.50 18.24
N PHE A 559 -30.91 -14.56 17.87
CA PHE A 559 -30.26 -14.73 16.54
C PHE A 559 -31.08 -15.70 15.69
N ASP A 560 -30.98 -15.56 14.36
CA ASP A 560 -31.55 -16.55 13.45
C ASP A 560 -30.69 -17.83 13.44
N GLU A 561 -29.37 -17.65 13.59
CA GLU A 561 -28.41 -18.74 13.80
C GLU A 561 -27.40 -18.36 14.88
N LEU A 562 -27.13 -19.29 15.82
CA LEU A 562 -26.13 -19.12 16.88
C LEU A 562 -25.23 -20.35 16.94
N TYR A 563 -23.93 -20.13 16.90
CA TYR A 563 -22.92 -21.17 17.06
C TYR A 563 -21.98 -20.81 18.20
N LEU A 564 -21.65 -21.77 19.05
CA LEU A 564 -20.63 -21.64 20.10
C LEU A 564 -19.48 -22.59 19.81
N TRP A 565 -18.27 -22.09 19.74
CA TRP A 565 -17.06 -22.81 19.39
C TRP A 565 -16.08 -22.88 20.55
N ASP A 566 -15.44 -24.04 20.75
CA ASP A 566 -14.30 -24.22 21.63
C ASP A 566 -13.00 -24.05 20.86
N THR A 567 -12.13 -23.16 21.33
CA THR A 567 -10.82 -22.86 20.72
C THR A 567 -9.63 -23.38 21.54
N ASN A 568 -9.88 -24.25 22.53
CA ASN A 568 -8.86 -24.77 23.48
C ASN A 568 -7.85 -25.75 22.84
N ILE A 569 -8.08 -26.27 21.64
CA ILE A 569 -7.24 -27.31 21.06
C ILE A 569 -6.51 -26.80 19.81
N ASN A 570 -5.17 -26.70 19.88
CA ASN A 570 -4.21 -26.59 18.76
C ASN A 570 -4.67 -25.78 17.52
N GLY A 571 -5.42 -24.70 17.75
CA GLY A 571 -5.90 -23.82 16.67
C GLY A 571 -7.07 -24.35 15.86
N THR A 572 -7.58 -25.57 16.11
CA THR A 572 -8.76 -26.11 15.41
C THR A 572 -10.00 -25.92 16.27
N PRO A 573 -10.94 -25.02 15.90
CA PRO A 573 -12.17 -24.82 16.64
C PRO A 573 -13.08 -26.05 16.57
N ARG A 574 -13.76 -26.35 17.70
CA ARG A 574 -14.77 -27.43 17.81
C ARG A 574 -16.11 -26.85 18.15
N LEU A 575 -17.16 -27.32 17.48
CA LEU A 575 -18.52 -26.88 17.76
C LEU A 575 -18.99 -27.43 19.12
N ILE A 576 -19.46 -26.54 19.99
CA ILE A 576 -20.05 -26.88 21.32
C ILE A 576 -21.55 -27.03 21.18
N LEU A 577 -22.21 -26.02 20.62
CA LEU A 577 -23.64 -26.01 20.33
C LEU A 577 -23.94 -25.20 19.07
N LYS A 578 -25.07 -25.49 18.45
CA LYS A 578 -25.68 -24.66 17.42
C LYS A 578 -27.18 -24.50 17.68
N MET A 579 -27.71 -23.37 17.31
CA MET A 579 -29.15 -23.10 17.21
C MET A 579 -29.42 -22.52 15.82
N VAL A 580 -30.34 -23.08 15.10
CA VAL A 580 -30.75 -22.64 13.77
C VAL A 580 -32.26 -22.58 13.73
N ASP A 581 -32.82 -21.42 13.39
CA ASP A 581 -34.28 -21.18 13.34
C ASP A 581 -35.04 -21.66 14.59
N GLY A 582 -34.41 -21.49 15.78
CA GLY A 582 -34.95 -21.86 17.06
C GLY A 582 -34.69 -23.32 17.51
N GLU A 583 -34.18 -24.18 16.62
CA GLU A 583 -33.82 -25.55 16.96
C GLU A 583 -32.41 -25.62 17.55
N LEU A 584 -32.30 -26.12 18.78
CA LEU A 584 -31.05 -26.25 19.53
C LEU A 584 -30.45 -27.65 19.41
N SER A 585 -29.18 -27.75 19.04
CA SER A 585 -28.35 -28.95 19.11
C SER A 585 -27.10 -28.70 19.95
N ILE A 586 -26.85 -29.57 20.94
CA ILE A 586 -25.64 -29.52 21.78
C ILE A 586 -24.72 -30.65 21.31
N GLU A 587 -23.65 -30.29 20.62
CA GLU A 587 -22.69 -31.22 20.03
C GLU A 587 -21.71 -31.81 21.07
N SER A 588 -21.47 -31.07 22.18
CA SER A 588 -20.64 -31.53 23.30
C SER A 588 -21.14 -31.04 24.65
N ARG A 589 -21.85 -31.90 25.39
CA ARG A 589 -22.34 -31.59 26.75
C ARG A 589 -21.20 -31.21 27.71
N LYS A 590 -20.09 -31.94 27.67
CA LYS A 590 -18.93 -31.69 28.55
C LYS A 590 -18.35 -30.28 28.33
N LEU A 591 -18.17 -29.86 27.07
CA LEU A 591 -17.65 -28.52 26.75
C LEU A 591 -18.69 -27.43 27.09
N TYR A 592 -19.97 -27.72 26.89
CA TYR A 592 -21.04 -26.79 27.24
C TYR A 592 -21.12 -26.56 28.75
N GLU A 593 -21.03 -27.61 29.55
CA GLU A 593 -20.98 -27.51 31.03
C GLU A 593 -19.73 -26.72 31.48
N SER A 594 -18.58 -26.99 30.90
CA SER A 594 -17.35 -26.22 31.14
C SER A 594 -17.52 -24.74 30.83
N PHE A 595 -18.18 -24.42 29.70
CA PHE A 595 -18.52 -23.06 29.33
C PHE A 595 -19.45 -22.38 30.35
N LEU A 596 -20.53 -23.05 30.77
CA LEU A 596 -21.48 -22.51 31.75
C LEU A 596 -20.84 -22.26 33.13
N ASN A 597 -19.87 -23.07 33.52
CA ASN A 597 -19.17 -22.92 34.80
C ASN A 597 -18.31 -21.64 34.88
N LYS A 598 -18.00 -20.97 33.75
CA LYS A 598 -17.35 -19.66 33.75
C LYS A 598 -18.24 -18.56 34.35
N ALA A 599 -19.56 -18.72 34.33
CA ALA A 599 -20.50 -17.80 34.96
C ALA A 599 -20.43 -17.79 36.48
N LYS A 600 -19.86 -18.87 37.09
CA LYS A 600 -19.77 -19.06 38.53
C LYS A 600 -18.44 -18.59 39.13
N LYS A 601 -17.45 -18.35 38.29
CA LYS A 601 -16.12 -17.82 38.62
C LYS A 601 -16.05 -16.32 38.35
#